data_3156e2bde399a6850fd2abf6a40d87e1
#
_entry.id   3156e2bde399a6850fd2abf6a40d87e1
#
_cell.length_a   1.000
_cell.length_b   1.000
_cell.length_c   1.000
_cell.angle_alpha   90.00
_cell.angle_beta   90.00
_cell.angle_gamma   90.00
#
_symmetry.space_group_name_H-M   'P 1'
#
loop_
_entity.id
_entity.type
_entity.pdbx_description
1 polymer ?
#
loop_
_entity_poly.entity_id
_entity_poly.type
_entity_poly.pdbx_seq_one_letter_code
_entity_poly.pdbx_strand_id
1 'polypeptide(L)'
;TGPTGATGSTGITGPTGATGSTGATGPTGATGPTGVTGPTGATGDTGPTGTSLTTNSMYASNTSGSTVLVVLGGTAVTLPNNQSLDGFTVSGGNTVFTVPVSGRYFITYQINTNASLLAGARVINNGTPIAGSILSPALSTSTYNVSLITTLAAGNQISLQIFGLVATVVLLGGGSVGAALTIIRLE
;
A
#
# COMPACT_ATOMS: atom_id res chain seq x y z
N THR A 1 -6.84 10.57 5.31
CA THR A 1 -7.10 11.78 6.11
C THR A 1 -7.01 11.43 7.59
N GLY A 2 -6.14 12.13 8.34
CA GLY A 2 -6.03 11.95 9.79
C GLY A 2 -7.26 12.47 10.53
N PRO A 3 -7.44 12.09 11.81
CA PRO A 3 -8.52 12.61 12.64
C PRO A 3 -8.38 14.12 12.86
N THR A 4 -9.51 14.81 12.95
CA THR A 4 -9.53 16.24 13.31
C THR A 4 -8.94 16.41 14.71
N GLY A 5 -8.08 17.41 14.92
CA GLY A 5 -7.53 17.72 16.22
C GLY A 5 -8.62 18.06 17.25
N ALA A 6 -8.33 17.76 18.52
CA ALA A 6 -9.25 18.06 19.62
C ALA A 6 -9.47 19.56 19.75
N THR A 7 -10.70 19.98 20.08
CA THR A 7 -11.01 21.37 20.39
C THR A 7 -10.22 21.81 21.63
N GLY A 8 -9.62 23.01 21.60
CA GLY A 8 -8.90 23.57 22.72
C GLY A 8 -9.81 23.76 23.95
N SER A 9 -9.24 23.65 25.13
CA SER A 9 -9.99 23.86 26.39
C SER A 9 -10.48 25.29 26.51
N THR A 10 -11.68 25.46 27.07
CA THR A 10 -12.22 26.78 27.40
C THR A 10 -11.30 27.48 28.39
N GLY A 11 -11.00 28.77 28.15
CA GLY A 11 -10.20 29.58 29.08
C GLY A 11 -10.83 29.65 30.47
N ILE A 12 -9.99 29.69 31.51
CA ILE A 12 -10.45 29.86 32.87
C ILE A 12 -11.08 31.26 33.07
N THR A 13 -12.13 31.32 33.87
CA THR A 13 -12.75 32.58 34.27
C THR A 13 -11.71 33.44 34.99
N GLY A 14 -11.58 34.71 34.61
CA GLY A 14 -10.68 35.64 35.29
C GLY A 14 -11.01 35.81 36.78
N PRO A 15 -10.04 36.14 37.63
CA PRO A 15 -10.26 36.35 39.06
C PRO A 15 -11.22 37.52 39.29
N THR A 16 -12.05 37.36 40.27
CA THR A 16 -12.92 38.43 40.76
C THR A 16 -12.09 39.63 41.25
N GLY A 17 -12.43 40.82 40.80
CA GLY A 17 -11.73 42.02 41.20
C GLY A 17 -11.74 42.21 42.72
N ALA A 18 -10.66 42.75 43.28
CA ALA A 18 -10.54 43.03 44.68
C ALA A 18 -11.65 43.98 45.18
N THR A 19 -12.30 43.62 46.24
CA THR A 19 -13.28 44.50 46.94
C THR A 19 -12.56 45.76 47.42
N GLY A 20 -13.08 46.91 47.08
CA GLY A 20 -12.54 48.19 47.55
C GLY A 20 -12.47 48.28 49.06
N SER A 21 -11.43 48.92 49.65
CA SER A 21 -11.25 49.10 51.07
C SER A 21 -12.41 49.93 51.65
N THR A 22 -12.96 49.40 52.73
CA THR A 22 -13.99 50.11 53.50
C THR A 22 -13.39 51.39 54.08
N GLY A 23 -13.88 52.55 53.67
CA GLY A 23 -13.48 53.80 54.26
C GLY A 23 -13.93 53.88 55.72
N ALA A 24 -13.12 54.40 56.57
CA ALA A 24 -13.48 54.66 57.97
C ALA A 24 -14.72 55.59 58.00
N THR A 25 -15.85 55.04 58.39
CA THR A 25 -17.14 55.75 58.62
C THR A 25 -17.84 56.38 57.43
N GLY A 26 -17.68 55.84 56.27
CA GLY A 26 -18.44 56.20 55.07
C GLY A 26 -19.37 55.07 54.58
N PRO A 27 -20.36 55.37 53.70
CA PRO A 27 -21.20 54.32 53.13
C PRO A 27 -20.33 53.26 52.41
N THR A 28 -20.77 52.04 52.56
CA THR A 28 -20.09 50.91 51.88
C THR A 28 -19.88 51.24 50.39
N GLY A 29 -18.61 51.25 49.98
CA GLY A 29 -18.26 51.45 48.55
C GLY A 29 -19.00 50.48 47.68
N ALA A 30 -19.40 50.91 46.50
CA ALA A 30 -20.04 50.06 45.50
C ALA A 30 -19.12 48.87 45.18
N THR A 31 -19.72 47.68 45.10
CA THR A 31 -19.00 46.47 44.63
C THR A 31 -18.43 46.75 43.25
N GLY A 32 -17.13 46.51 43.07
CA GLY A 32 -16.46 46.65 41.77
C GLY A 32 -17.12 45.77 40.70
N PRO A 33 -17.06 46.19 39.46
CA PRO A 33 -17.63 45.39 38.35
C PRO A 33 -17.00 44.01 38.30
N THR A 34 -17.80 43.01 38.01
CA THR A 34 -17.32 41.65 37.77
C THR A 34 -16.31 41.67 36.60
N GLY A 35 -15.17 41.03 36.78
CA GLY A 35 -14.17 40.92 35.72
C GLY A 35 -14.78 40.32 34.45
N VAL A 36 -14.33 40.79 33.29
CA VAL A 36 -14.77 40.24 32.00
C VAL A 36 -14.35 38.78 31.88
N THR A 37 -15.20 37.95 31.28
CA THR A 37 -14.87 36.58 30.95
C THR A 37 -13.66 36.55 29.99
N GLY A 38 -12.66 35.75 30.28
CA GLY A 38 -11.53 35.58 29.40
C GLY A 38 -11.94 35.09 27.98
N PRO A 39 -11.15 35.38 26.99
CA PRO A 39 -11.44 34.90 25.62
C PRO A 39 -11.47 33.38 25.57
N THR A 40 -12.30 32.83 24.70
CA THR A 40 -12.29 31.38 24.40
C THR A 40 -10.92 30.99 23.84
N GLY A 41 -10.37 29.88 24.33
CA GLY A 41 -9.12 29.34 23.79
C GLY A 41 -9.20 29.11 22.29
N ALA A 42 -8.07 29.25 21.61
CA ALA A 42 -7.99 28.95 20.16
C ALA A 42 -8.32 27.48 19.89
N THR A 43 -8.96 27.23 18.75
CA THR A 43 -9.17 25.86 18.26
C THR A 43 -7.81 25.23 18.01
N GLY A 44 -7.62 23.98 18.44
CA GLY A 44 -6.40 23.23 18.18
C GLY A 44 -6.16 23.05 16.66
N ASP A 45 -4.90 22.94 16.28
CA ASP A 45 -4.52 22.72 14.90
C ASP A 45 -5.11 21.41 14.36
N THR A 46 -5.45 21.39 13.07
CA THR A 46 -5.83 20.17 12.39
C THR A 46 -4.65 19.19 12.43
N GLY A 47 -4.88 17.97 12.85
CA GLY A 47 -3.86 16.93 12.85
C GLY A 47 -3.27 16.70 11.44
N PRO A 48 -2.07 16.20 11.35
CA PRO A 48 -1.43 15.93 10.06
C PRO A 48 -2.27 14.92 9.25
N THR A 49 -2.32 15.12 7.95
CA THR A 49 -2.94 14.14 7.04
C THR A 49 -2.23 12.81 7.17
N GLY A 50 -3.00 11.73 7.36
CA GLY A 50 -2.44 10.38 7.41
C GLY A 50 -1.72 10.06 6.11
N THR A 51 -0.55 9.45 6.20
CA THR A 51 0.18 8.92 5.05
C THR A 51 -0.60 7.76 4.44
N SER A 52 -0.89 7.84 3.14
CA SER A 52 -1.43 6.69 2.41
C SER A 52 -0.32 5.65 2.25
N LEU A 53 -0.43 4.52 2.94
CA LEU A 53 0.53 3.42 2.83
C LEU A 53 0.47 2.73 1.46
N THR A 54 -0.59 2.95 0.70
CA THR A 54 -0.78 2.40 -0.65
C THR A 54 -0.14 3.23 -1.75
N THR A 55 0.62 4.28 -1.42
CA THR A 55 1.34 5.11 -2.41
C THR A 55 2.41 4.32 -3.19
N ASN A 56 2.82 3.16 -2.70
CA ASN A 56 3.73 2.27 -3.41
C ASN A 56 2.98 0.98 -3.76
N SER A 57 2.42 0.98 -4.94
CA SER A 57 1.70 -0.16 -5.50
C SER A 57 2.06 -0.37 -6.97
N MET A 58 1.86 -1.57 -7.46
CA MET A 58 1.94 -1.84 -8.88
C MET A 58 0.88 -2.85 -9.33
N TYR A 59 0.46 -2.67 -10.54
CA TYR A 59 -0.26 -3.65 -11.34
C TYR A 59 0.37 -3.72 -12.72
N ALA A 60 0.58 -4.93 -13.22
CA ALA A 60 1.00 -5.16 -14.59
C ALA A 60 0.37 -6.45 -15.12
N SER A 61 0.04 -6.48 -16.39
CA SER A 61 -0.62 -7.63 -17.00
C SER A 61 -0.04 -7.99 -18.38
N ASN A 62 -0.41 -9.15 -18.85
CA ASN A 62 -0.26 -9.58 -20.24
C ASN A 62 -1.65 -9.94 -20.77
N THR A 63 -2.18 -9.11 -21.65
CA THR A 63 -3.47 -9.30 -22.31
C THR A 63 -3.32 -9.52 -23.83
N SER A 64 -2.08 -9.47 -24.31
CA SER A 64 -1.76 -9.64 -25.73
C SER A 64 -1.74 -11.11 -26.15
N GLY A 65 -1.55 -12.03 -25.20
CA GLY A 65 -1.37 -13.45 -25.45
C GLY A 65 0.03 -13.74 -26.01
N SER A 66 1.00 -13.95 -25.12
CA SER A 66 2.37 -14.29 -25.52
C SER A 66 2.65 -15.77 -25.37
N THR A 67 3.63 -16.24 -26.14
CA THR A 67 4.19 -17.57 -26.00
C THR A 67 5.40 -17.52 -25.07
N VAL A 68 5.41 -18.36 -24.05
CA VAL A 68 6.51 -18.47 -23.07
C VAL A 68 7.16 -19.84 -23.27
N LEU A 69 8.43 -19.84 -23.65
CA LEU A 69 9.23 -21.07 -23.67
C LEU A 69 9.75 -21.33 -22.26
N VAL A 70 9.15 -22.29 -21.59
CA VAL A 70 9.53 -22.66 -20.21
C VAL A 70 10.76 -23.55 -20.24
N VAL A 71 11.76 -23.22 -19.43
CA VAL A 71 12.97 -24.04 -19.20
C VAL A 71 12.95 -24.58 -17.76
N LEU A 72 13.80 -25.59 -17.47
CA LEU A 72 13.83 -26.24 -16.14
C LEU A 72 14.02 -25.26 -14.99
N GLY A 73 14.86 -24.24 -15.14
CA GLY A 73 15.08 -23.21 -14.14
C GLY A 73 13.94 -22.20 -14.00
N GLY A 74 12.99 -22.24 -14.93
CA GLY A 74 11.88 -21.32 -15.04
C GLY A 74 12.13 -20.15 -15.99
N THR A 75 11.05 -19.60 -16.51
CA THR A 75 11.07 -18.47 -17.45
C THR A 75 10.19 -17.35 -16.92
N ALA A 76 10.73 -16.14 -16.89
CA ALA A 76 9.98 -14.96 -16.49
C ALA A 76 8.87 -14.63 -17.50
N VAL A 77 7.71 -14.28 -16.98
CA VAL A 77 6.53 -13.90 -17.77
C VAL A 77 6.58 -12.40 -18.02
N THR A 78 6.43 -12.00 -19.27
CA THR A 78 6.36 -10.58 -19.64
C THR A 78 4.98 -10.01 -19.33
N LEU A 79 4.94 -8.81 -18.74
CA LEU A 79 3.71 -8.11 -18.33
C LEU A 79 3.68 -6.69 -18.95
N PRO A 80 3.55 -6.56 -20.27
CA PRO A 80 3.71 -5.29 -20.97
C PRO A 80 2.47 -4.38 -20.92
N ASN A 81 1.31 -4.90 -20.50
CA ASN A 81 0.04 -4.20 -20.61
C ASN A 81 -0.45 -3.67 -19.26
N ASN A 82 -1.28 -2.63 -19.30
CA ASN A 82 -2.01 -2.07 -18.15
C ASN A 82 -1.11 -1.80 -16.94
N GLN A 83 0.11 -1.32 -17.17
CA GLN A 83 1.05 -1.04 -16.10
C GLN A 83 0.65 0.22 -15.33
N SER A 84 0.44 0.06 -14.02
CA SER A 84 0.36 1.13 -13.02
C SER A 84 1.49 0.88 -12.04
N LEU A 85 2.46 1.80 -11.98
CA LEU A 85 3.75 1.56 -11.30
C LEU A 85 4.03 2.66 -10.27
N ASP A 86 3.15 2.83 -9.29
CA ASP A 86 3.28 3.87 -8.27
C ASP A 86 4.57 3.68 -7.43
N GLY A 87 5.64 4.32 -7.88
CA GLY A 87 6.98 4.23 -7.32
C GLY A 87 7.82 3.03 -7.78
N PHE A 88 7.22 1.96 -8.32
CA PHE A 88 7.95 0.83 -8.90
C PHE A 88 8.59 1.21 -10.24
N THR A 89 9.69 0.57 -10.59
CA THR A 89 10.29 0.66 -11.92
C THR A 89 10.29 -0.70 -12.59
N VAL A 90 10.23 -0.71 -13.94
CA VAL A 90 10.21 -1.93 -14.73
C VAL A 90 11.44 -2.03 -15.63
N SER A 91 11.97 -3.23 -15.79
CA SER A 91 13.12 -3.55 -16.61
C SER A 91 13.01 -4.95 -17.23
N GLY A 92 14.08 -5.43 -17.88
CA GLY A 92 14.13 -6.77 -18.43
C GLY A 92 13.04 -7.09 -19.46
N GLY A 93 12.63 -6.11 -20.29
CA GLY A 93 11.55 -6.31 -21.25
C GLY A 93 10.19 -6.57 -20.60
N ASN A 94 9.87 -5.83 -19.53
CA ASN A 94 8.62 -5.96 -18.76
C ASN A 94 8.50 -7.26 -17.94
N THR A 95 9.63 -7.80 -17.47
CA THR A 95 9.66 -9.02 -16.65
C THR A 95 10.11 -8.77 -15.22
N VAL A 96 10.81 -7.66 -14.93
CA VAL A 96 11.39 -7.36 -13.61
C VAL A 96 10.86 -6.04 -13.09
N PHE A 97 10.31 -6.06 -11.89
CA PHE A 97 9.75 -4.91 -11.19
C PHE A 97 10.56 -4.62 -9.93
N THR A 98 11.12 -3.43 -9.83
CA THR A 98 11.97 -3.05 -8.69
C THR A 98 11.15 -2.36 -7.61
N VAL A 99 11.28 -2.83 -6.39
CA VAL A 99 10.59 -2.33 -5.20
C VAL A 99 11.15 -0.98 -4.79
N PRO A 100 10.32 0.08 -4.63
CA PRO A 100 10.81 1.43 -4.32
C PRO A 100 11.20 1.63 -2.86
N VAL A 101 10.48 1.04 -1.91
CA VAL A 101 10.62 1.28 -0.47
C VAL A 101 10.55 -0.04 0.28
N SER A 102 11.33 -0.19 1.35
CA SER A 102 11.24 -1.37 2.22
C SER A 102 9.91 -1.38 2.98
N GLY A 103 9.34 -2.57 3.25
CA GLY A 103 8.11 -2.71 3.99
C GLY A 103 7.44 -4.07 3.81
N ARG A 104 6.24 -4.20 4.35
CA ARG A 104 5.38 -5.36 4.11
C ARG A 104 4.53 -5.14 2.87
N TYR A 105 4.45 -6.15 2.04
CA TYR A 105 3.75 -6.11 0.77
C TYR A 105 2.76 -7.25 0.63
N PHE A 106 1.57 -6.94 0.13
CA PHE A 106 0.65 -7.92 -0.41
C PHE A 106 1.01 -8.15 -1.87
N ILE A 107 1.19 -9.40 -2.25
CA ILE A 107 1.48 -9.82 -3.62
C ILE A 107 0.39 -10.79 -4.03
N THR A 108 -0.18 -10.57 -5.21
CA THR A 108 -1.05 -11.56 -5.86
C THR A 108 -0.68 -11.67 -7.32
N TYR A 109 -0.71 -12.88 -7.84
CA TYR A 109 -0.55 -13.11 -9.26
C TYR A 109 -1.60 -14.06 -9.80
N GLN A 110 -1.82 -13.97 -11.11
CA GLN A 110 -2.59 -14.96 -11.86
C GLN A 110 -1.92 -15.23 -13.19
N ILE A 111 -2.01 -16.47 -13.67
CA ILE A 111 -1.61 -16.89 -15.00
C ILE A 111 -2.72 -17.75 -15.56
N ASN A 112 -3.13 -17.47 -16.79
CA ASN A 112 -4.15 -18.20 -17.52
C ASN A 112 -3.60 -18.60 -18.89
N THR A 113 -3.69 -19.87 -19.22
CA THR A 113 -3.12 -20.46 -20.44
C THR A 113 -4.18 -21.09 -21.32
N ASN A 114 -3.92 -21.18 -22.62
CA ASN A 114 -4.85 -21.78 -23.58
C ASN A 114 -5.01 -23.30 -23.41
N ALA A 115 -4.05 -23.94 -22.75
CA ALA A 115 -4.07 -25.38 -22.52
C ALA A 115 -3.66 -25.69 -21.09
N SER A 116 -4.16 -26.79 -20.54
CA SER A 116 -3.74 -27.29 -19.24
C SER A 116 -2.33 -27.88 -19.31
N LEU A 117 -1.48 -27.49 -18.38
CA LEU A 117 -0.07 -27.84 -18.34
C LEU A 117 0.32 -28.37 -16.96
N LEU A 118 1.28 -29.29 -16.92
CA LEU A 118 1.94 -29.74 -15.69
C LEU A 118 3.17 -28.86 -15.43
N ALA A 119 2.95 -27.58 -15.28
CA ALA A 119 3.95 -26.57 -14.96
C ALA A 119 3.61 -25.91 -13.65
N GLY A 120 4.60 -25.31 -12.99
CA GLY A 120 4.38 -24.50 -11.79
C GLY A 120 4.48 -23.01 -12.10
N ALA A 121 3.98 -22.19 -11.17
CA ALA A 121 4.15 -20.75 -11.19
C ALA A 121 4.68 -20.27 -9.83
N ARG A 122 5.44 -19.18 -9.84
CA ARG A 122 6.03 -18.60 -8.63
C ARG A 122 6.42 -17.14 -8.83
N VAL A 123 6.58 -16.43 -7.72
CA VAL A 123 7.21 -15.10 -7.70
C VAL A 123 8.65 -15.24 -7.25
N ILE A 124 9.55 -14.57 -7.96
CA ILE A 124 10.99 -14.53 -7.69
C ILE A 124 11.34 -13.17 -7.09
N ASN A 125 12.17 -13.16 -6.06
CA ASN A 125 12.82 -11.98 -5.51
C ASN A 125 14.34 -12.15 -5.60
N ASN A 126 15.02 -11.29 -6.34
CA ASN A 126 16.47 -11.33 -6.55
C ASN A 126 16.98 -12.73 -6.96
N GLY A 127 16.27 -13.39 -7.88
CA GLY A 127 16.62 -14.74 -8.35
C GLY A 127 16.15 -15.89 -7.45
N THR A 128 15.62 -15.63 -6.25
CA THR A 128 15.17 -16.66 -5.31
C THR A 128 13.63 -16.69 -5.23
N PRO A 129 12.99 -17.87 -5.26
CA PRO A 129 11.55 -17.99 -5.09
C PRO A 129 11.09 -17.46 -3.72
N ILE A 130 10.04 -16.67 -3.69
CA ILE A 130 9.40 -16.24 -2.44
C ILE A 130 8.61 -17.42 -1.87
N ALA A 131 8.89 -17.78 -0.61
CA ALA A 131 8.12 -18.81 0.10
C ALA A 131 6.63 -18.44 0.13
N GLY A 132 5.75 -19.42 -0.13
CA GLY A 132 4.30 -19.20 -0.20
C GLY A 132 3.80 -18.69 -1.55
N SER A 133 4.69 -18.33 -2.49
CA SER A 133 4.30 -17.95 -3.85
C SER A 133 4.29 -19.13 -4.84
N ILE A 134 4.81 -20.27 -4.43
CA ILE A 134 5.04 -21.40 -5.31
C ILE A 134 3.76 -22.22 -5.45
N LEU A 135 3.27 -22.35 -6.66
CA LEU A 135 2.18 -23.25 -7.01
C LEU A 135 2.73 -24.32 -7.97
N SER A 136 2.77 -25.58 -7.50
CA SER A 136 3.22 -26.75 -8.27
C SER A 136 2.07 -27.76 -8.28
N PRO A 137 1.17 -27.71 -9.25
CA PRO A 137 0.01 -28.59 -9.29
C PRO A 137 0.44 -30.04 -9.57
N ALA A 138 -0.21 -30.99 -8.93
CA ALA A 138 -0.03 -32.42 -9.17
C ALA A 138 -0.71 -32.89 -10.46
N LEU A 139 -1.71 -32.16 -10.92
CA LEU A 139 -2.43 -32.38 -12.16
C LEU A 139 -2.27 -31.16 -13.08
N SER A 140 -2.40 -31.38 -14.39
CA SER A 140 -2.33 -30.29 -15.36
C SER A 140 -3.43 -29.25 -15.08
N THR A 141 -3.05 -27.97 -15.10
CA THR A 141 -3.95 -26.85 -14.94
C THR A 141 -3.70 -25.78 -16.00
N SER A 142 -4.71 -24.99 -16.30
CA SER A 142 -4.60 -23.80 -17.15
C SER A 142 -4.68 -22.50 -16.37
N THR A 143 -4.89 -22.56 -15.06
CA THR A 143 -5.05 -21.39 -14.21
C THR A 143 -4.19 -21.50 -12.96
N TYR A 144 -3.41 -20.45 -12.69
CA TYR A 144 -2.54 -20.34 -11.54
C TYR A 144 -2.89 -19.04 -10.81
N ASN A 145 -3.16 -19.12 -9.52
CA ASN A 145 -3.46 -17.94 -8.69
C ASN A 145 -2.94 -18.16 -7.28
N VAL A 146 -2.17 -17.20 -6.77
CA VAL A 146 -1.68 -17.19 -5.39
C VAL A 146 -1.66 -15.77 -4.87
N SER A 147 -1.98 -15.63 -3.59
CA SER A 147 -1.86 -14.39 -2.84
C SER A 147 -1.06 -14.64 -1.57
N LEU A 148 -0.16 -13.72 -1.22
CA LEU A 148 0.67 -13.80 -0.03
C LEU A 148 1.01 -12.41 0.50
N ILE A 149 1.49 -12.38 1.74
CA ILE A 149 2.10 -11.19 2.35
C ILE A 149 3.55 -11.52 2.68
N THR A 150 4.46 -10.64 2.30
CA THR A 150 5.90 -10.82 2.54
C THR A 150 6.57 -9.48 2.80
N THR A 151 7.76 -9.50 3.40
CA THR A 151 8.60 -8.31 3.56
C THR A 151 9.54 -8.19 2.36
N LEU A 152 9.59 -7.01 1.76
CA LEU A 152 10.51 -6.68 0.67
C LEU A 152 11.36 -5.48 1.08
N ALA A 153 12.60 -5.46 0.62
CA ALA A 153 13.51 -4.32 0.75
C ALA A 153 13.47 -3.44 -0.50
N ALA A 154 13.75 -2.16 -0.35
CA ALA A 154 13.98 -1.25 -1.47
C ALA A 154 15.08 -1.84 -2.38
N GLY A 155 14.88 -1.76 -3.69
CA GLY A 155 15.79 -2.35 -4.69
C GLY A 155 15.58 -3.84 -4.95
N ASN A 156 14.70 -4.55 -4.21
CA ASN A 156 14.38 -5.93 -4.55
C ASN A 156 13.77 -6.02 -5.95
N GLN A 157 14.22 -7.01 -6.72
CA GLN A 157 13.78 -7.26 -8.09
C GLN A 157 12.79 -8.41 -8.11
N ILE A 158 11.55 -8.10 -8.43
CA ILE A 158 10.43 -9.06 -8.41
C ILE A 158 10.09 -9.45 -9.84
N SER A 159 9.92 -10.75 -10.09
CA SER A 159 9.44 -11.28 -11.36
C SER A 159 8.44 -12.42 -11.16
N LEU A 160 7.48 -12.53 -12.07
CA LEU A 160 6.55 -13.66 -12.14
C LEU A 160 7.17 -14.70 -13.08
N GLN A 161 7.18 -15.98 -12.68
CA GLN A 161 7.86 -17.02 -13.41
C GLN A 161 6.98 -18.28 -13.54
N ILE A 162 7.03 -18.91 -14.72
CA ILE A 162 6.55 -20.27 -14.95
C ILE A 162 7.77 -21.19 -14.94
N PHE A 163 7.67 -22.37 -14.30
CA PHE A 163 8.77 -23.32 -14.15
C PHE A 163 8.27 -24.77 -14.21
N GLY A 164 9.21 -25.71 -14.25
CA GLY A 164 8.94 -27.16 -14.21
C GLY A 164 9.38 -27.85 -15.48
N LEU A 165 8.48 -28.29 -16.33
CA LEU A 165 8.80 -28.97 -17.58
C LEU A 165 9.28 -27.99 -18.66
N VAL A 166 10.18 -28.45 -19.54
CA VAL A 166 10.46 -27.74 -20.77
C VAL A 166 9.23 -27.83 -21.67
N ALA A 167 8.55 -26.74 -21.85
CA ALA A 167 7.31 -26.69 -22.62
C ALA A 167 7.09 -25.29 -23.21
N THR A 168 6.32 -25.24 -24.27
CA THR A 168 5.80 -23.99 -24.82
C THR A 168 4.45 -23.70 -24.22
N VAL A 169 4.35 -22.60 -23.47
CA VAL A 169 3.14 -22.13 -22.83
C VAL A 169 2.57 -20.96 -23.61
N VAL A 170 1.30 -21.03 -23.97
CA VAL A 170 0.59 -19.92 -24.63
C VAL A 170 -0.37 -19.29 -23.62
N LEU A 171 -0.11 -18.04 -23.28
CA LEU A 171 -0.97 -17.25 -22.41
C LEU A 171 -2.27 -16.87 -23.13
N LEU A 172 -3.37 -16.71 -22.40
CA LEU A 172 -4.57 -16.11 -22.94
C LEU A 172 -4.26 -14.70 -23.46
N GLY A 173 -4.95 -14.30 -24.50
CA GLY A 173 -4.80 -13.01 -25.16
C GLY A 173 -6.15 -12.48 -25.67
N GLY A 174 -6.07 -11.57 -26.67
CA GLY A 174 -7.28 -10.98 -27.24
C GLY A 174 -8.06 -10.09 -26.26
N GLY A 175 -7.33 -9.42 -25.36
CA GLY A 175 -7.91 -8.62 -24.27
C GLY A 175 -8.14 -9.39 -22.96
N SER A 176 -8.11 -10.73 -22.99
CA SER A 176 -8.20 -11.54 -21.78
C SER A 176 -6.87 -11.52 -21.01
N VAL A 177 -6.94 -11.57 -19.69
CA VAL A 177 -5.74 -11.60 -18.85
C VAL A 177 -5.07 -12.96 -18.93
N GLY A 178 -3.98 -13.04 -19.67
CA GLY A 178 -3.12 -14.23 -19.75
C GLY A 178 -2.16 -14.33 -18.56
N ALA A 179 -1.70 -13.20 -18.02
CA ALA A 179 -0.96 -13.12 -16.78
C ALA A 179 -1.14 -11.75 -16.14
N ALA A 180 -1.09 -11.68 -14.81
CA ALA A 180 -1.06 -10.42 -14.08
C ALA A 180 -0.28 -10.57 -12.76
N LEU A 181 0.32 -9.47 -12.33
CA LEU A 181 1.00 -9.34 -11.05
C LEU A 181 0.57 -8.03 -10.39
N THR A 182 0.14 -8.11 -9.15
CA THR A 182 -0.19 -6.97 -8.30
C THR A 182 0.68 -7.00 -7.06
N ILE A 183 1.27 -5.86 -6.71
CA ILE A 183 2.05 -5.70 -5.48
C ILE A 183 1.60 -4.41 -4.80
N ILE A 184 1.20 -4.49 -3.55
CA ILE A 184 0.70 -3.34 -2.78
C ILE A 184 1.46 -3.26 -1.46
N ARG A 185 2.06 -2.11 -1.16
CA ARG A 185 2.70 -1.87 0.14
C ARG A 185 1.63 -1.69 1.21
N LEU A 186 1.77 -2.42 2.30
CA LEU A 186 0.86 -2.39 3.44
C LEU A 186 1.36 -1.44 4.54
N GLU A 187 2.68 -1.40 4.76
CA GLU A 187 3.35 -0.58 5.77
C GLU A 187 4.85 -0.42 5.48
#